data_24d5440111c5152ae839c4537b65ba3d
#
_entry.id   24d5440111c5152ae839c4537b65ba3d
#
_cell.length_a   1.000
_cell.length_b   1.000
_cell.length_c   1.000
_cell.angle_alpha   90.00
_cell.angle_beta   90.00
_cell.angle_gamma   90.00
#
_symmetry.space_group_name_H-M   'P 1'
#
loop_
_entity.id
_entity.type
_entity.pdbx_description
1 polymer ?
#
loop_
_entity_poly.entity_id
_entity_poly.type
_entity_poly.pdbx_seq_one_letter_code
_entity_poly.pdbx_strand_id
1 'polypeptide(L)'
;MSDYYLFHDSAKCIGCLSCEVHCKTNKRLPVGPRLCRVLQVGPKMVNNIPKVDFVFMPCYHCDRPWCVAACPTGAMQKRAKDGIVFVDETLCVGCKACMRACPWGAPQWNPETGKAVKCDYCMDRVDAGLKPACVTKCVTHCLHFGQPAAMVDARRERHAKAMAAVGWEVTLRQPAPVQPQAKPRKKRAKTRPE
;
A
#
# COMPACT_ATOMS: atom_id res chain seq x y z
N MET A 1 -5.30 -15.03 -4.33
CA MET A 1 -4.64 -13.70 -4.52
C MET A 1 -5.73 -12.66 -4.69
N SER A 2 -5.43 -11.39 -4.36
CA SER A 2 -6.33 -10.31 -4.77
C SER A 2 -6.21 -10.10 -6.28
N ASP A 3 -7.35 -9.97 -6.97
CA ASP A 3 -7.34 -9.70 -8.41
C ASP A 3 -6.96 -8.26 -8.73
N TYR A 4 -6.95 -7.41 -7.71
CA TYR A 4 -6.65 -5.99 -7.83
C TYR A 4 -5.42 -5.60 -7.05
N TYR A 5 -4.66 -4.68 -7.64
CA TYR A 5 -3.51 -4.04 -7.02
C TYR A 5 -3.62 -2.52 -7.14
N LEU A 6 -3.12 -1.85 -6.12
CA LEU A 6 -2.94 -0.42 -6.13
C LEU A 6 -1.45 -0.13 -6.20
N PHE A 7 -1.02 0.48 -7.31
CA PHE A 7 0.37 0.84 -7.53
C PHE A 7 0.55 2.35 -7.34
N HIS A 8 1.62 2.72 -6.66
CA HIS A 8 2.01 4.12 -6.43
C HIS A 8 3.30 4.44 -7.19
N ASP A 9 3.22 5.40 -8.11
CA ASP A 9 4.38 5.99 -8.76
C ASP A 9 4.94 7.13 -7.92
N SER A 10 5.86 6.81 -7.02
CA SER A 10 6.45 7.78 -6.09
C SER A 10 7.17 8.93 -6.79
N ALA A 11 7.67 8.73 -8.02
CA ALA A 11 8.36 9.77 -8.78
C ALA A 11 7.43 10.92 -9.24
N LYS A 12 6.13 10.64 -9.34
CA LYS A 12 5.11 11.64 -9.72
C LYS A 12 4.36 12.22 -8.52
N CYS A 13 4.52 11.62 -7.35
CA CYS A 13 3.80 12.05 -6.16
C CYS A 13 4.40 13.35 -5.61
N ILE A 14 3.55 14.35 -5.44
CA ILE A 14 3.91 15.66 -4.88
C ILE A 14 3.47 15.84 -3.42
N GLY A 15 2.95 14.80 -2.77
CA GLY A 15 2.50 14.87 -1.38
C GLY A 15 1.25 15.73 -1.14
N CYS A 16 0.43 15.97 -2.14
CA CYS A 16 -0.73 16.87 -2.04
C CYS A 16 -1.87 16.39 -1.15
N LEU A 17 -1.82 15.17 -0.64
CA LEU A 17 -2.80 14.53 0.26
C LEU A 17 -4.23 14.39 -0.32
N SER A 18 -4.47 14.72 -1.57
CA SER A 18 -5.78 14.61 -2.22
C SER A 18 -6.37 13.20 -2.08
N CYS A 19 -5.55 12.16 -2.18
CA CYS A 19 -5.96 10.76 -2.01
C CYS A 19 -6.49 10.47 -0.58
N GLU A 20 -5.86 11.04 0.47
CA GLU A 20 -6.33 10.89 1.85
C GLU A 20 -7.68 11.59 2.06
N VAL A 21 -7.78 12.85 1.62
CA VAL A 21 -9.00 13.65 1.75
C VAL A 21 -10.17 12.95 1.05
N HIS A 22 -10.00 12.56 -0.21
CA HIS A 22 -11.07 11.91 -0.96
C HIS A 22 -11.43 10.52 -0.44
N CYS A 23 -10.47 9.75 0.08
CA CYS A 23 -10.76 8.50 0.77
C CYS A 23 -11.65 8.75 2.00
N LYS A 24 -11.27 9.74 2.81
CA LYS A 24 -11.99 10.10 4.02
C LYS A 24 -13.41 10.59 3.73
N THR A 25 -13.57 11.46 2.75
CA THR A 25 -14.87 11.97 2.30
C THR A 25 -15.76 10.87 1.72
N ASN A 26 -15.21 10.04 0.82
CA ASN A 26 -15.97 8.95 0.19
C ASN A 26 -16.46 7.91 1.21
N LYS A 27 -15.68 7.64 2.26
CA LYS A 27 -16.04 6.69 3.32
C LYS A 27 -16.72 7.35 4.52
N ARG A 28 -17.00 8.65 4.47
CA ARG A 28 -17.65 9.44 5.53
C ARG A 28 -17.00 9.20 6.91
N LEU A 29 -15.67 9.20 6.94
CA LEU A 29 -14.94 8.92 8.17
C LEU A 29 -14.91 10.13 9.09
N PRO A 30 -15.08 9.94 10.42
CA PRO A 30 -14.96 10.99 11.42
C PRO A 30 -13.54 11.49 11.56
N VAL A 31 -13.32 12.46 12.44
CA VAL A 31 -11.98 12.88 12.85
C VAL A 31 -11.25 11.68 13.47
N GLY A 32 -10.00 11.43 13.05
CA GLY A 32 -9.14 10.35 13.54
C GLY A 32 -8.77 9.36 12.44
N PRO A 33 -9.62 8.39 12.06
CA PRO A 33 -9.20 7.28 11.19
C PRO A 33 -8.83 7.75 9.78
N ARG A 34 -7.75 7.16 9.22
CA ARG A 34 -7.27 7.38 7.85
C ARG A 34 -6.97 6.03 7.21
N LEU A 35 -7.75 5.63 6.21
CA LEU A 35 -7.64 4.31 5.57
C LEU A 35 -6.48 4.22 4.57
N CYS A 36 -5.91 5.34 4.18
CA CYS A 36 -4.65 5.46 3.47
C CYS A 36 -3.89 6.67 3.99
N ARG A 37 -2.57 6.63 3.88
CA ARG A 37 -1.69 7.73 4.29
C ARG A 37 -0.61 7.96 3.26
N VAL A 38 -0.22 9.22 3.09
CA VAL A 38 1.01 9.61 2.39
C VAL A 38 2.03 9.97 3.44
N LEU A 39 3.08 9.16 3.54
CA LEU A 39 4.19 9.39 4.45
C LEU A 39 5.30 10.13 3.72
N GLN A 40 5.80 11.17 4.35
CA GLN A 40 6.97 11.90 3.90
C GLN A 40 8.22 11.19 4.41
N VAL A 41 9.14 10.88 3.52
CA VAL A 41 10.44 10.25 3.82
C VAL A 41 11.56 11.20 3.39
N GLY A 42 12.39 11.58 4.32
CA GLY A 42 13.46 12.54 4.11
C GLY A 42 13.26 13.84 4.92
N PRO A 43 14.00 14.92 4.62
CA PRO A 43 14.82 15.09 3.42
C PRO A 43 16.09 14.24 3.39
N LYS A 44 16.49 13.81 2.19
CA LYS A 44 17.80 13.20 1.92
C LYS A 44 18.53 14.00 0.84
N MET A 45 19.84 14.08 0.93
CA MET A 45 20.64 14.76 -0.09
C MET A 45 20.86 13.82 -1.29
N VAL A 46 20.51 14.29 -2.48
CA VAL A 46 20.76 13.60 -3.75
C VAL A 46 21.44 14.60 -4.67
N ASN A 47 22.69 14.36 -5.04
CA ASN A 47 23.51 15.30 -5.83
C ASN A 47 23.52 16.71 -5.26
N ASN A 48 23.73 16.85 -3.93
CA ASN A 48 23.69 18.11 -3.18
C ASN A 48 22.34 18.87 -3.21
N ILE A 49 21.28 18.24 -3.65
CA ILE A 49 19.92 18.78 -3.64
C ILE A 49 19.10 18.05 -2.58
N PRO A 50 18.44 18.73 -1.63
CA PRO A 50 17.55 18.09 -0.69
C PRO A 50 16.33 17.54 -1.42
N LYS A 51 16.09 16.23 -1.24
CA LYS A 51 14.95 15.51 -1.84
C LYS A 51 14.08 14.91 -0.75
N VAL A 52 12.79 15.05 -0.94
CA VAL A 52 11.75 14.38 -0.14
C VAL A 52 11.00 13.40 -1.02
N ASP A 53 10.85 12.16 -0.54
CA ASP A 53 10.02 11.17 -1.19
C ASP A 53 8.70 11.04 -0.44
N PHE A 54 7.62 10.82 -1.18
CA PHE A 54 6.29 10.57 -0.63
C PHE A 54 5.90 9.12 -0.88
N VAL A 55 5.47 8.41 0.18
CA VAL A 55 5.11 7.00 0.12
C VAL A 55 3.64 6.86 0.48
N PHE A 56 2.84 6.38 -0.45
CA PHE A 56 1.43 6.10 -0.23
C PHE A 56 1.25 4.73 0.41
N MET A 57 0.60 4.69 1.57
CA MET A 57 0.39 3.50 2.39
C MET A 57 -1.10 3.19 2.52
N PRO A 58 -1.69 2.39 1.64
CA PRO A 58 -3.05 1.86 1.76
C PRO A 58 -3.05 0.50 2.48
N CYS A 59 -4.19 -0.20 2.52
CA CYS A 59 -4.23 -1.64 2.78
C CYS A 59 -3.73 -2.41 1.54
N TYR A 60 -2.94 -3.46 1.75
CA TYR A 60 -2.39 -4.28 0.66
C TYR A 60 -3.26 -5.49 0.29
N HIS A 61 -4.39 -5.68 0.96
CA HIS A 61 -5.29 -6.81 0.73
C HIS A 61 -4.55 -8.15 0.60
N CYS A 62 -3.77 -8.46 1.62
CA CYS A 62 -2.84 -9.58 1.67
C CYS A 62 -3.47 -10.90 1.26
N ASP A 63 -2.66 -11.80 0.70
CA ASP A 63 -3.09 -13.14 0.32
C ASP A 63 -3.52 -13.96 1.54
N ARG A 64 -2.68 -13.93 2.58
CA ARG A 64 -2.95 -14.50 3.90
C ARG A 64 -3.11 -13.36 4.90
N PRO A 65 -4.31 -12.77 5.02
CA PRO A 65 -4.49 -11.56 5.83
C PRO A 65 -4.52 -11.90 7.32
N TRP A 66 -3.49 -11.49 8.05
CA TRP A 66 -3.41 -11.68 9.51
C TRP A 66 -4.58 -11.01 10.25
N CYS A 67 -5.08 -9.90 9.73
CA CYS A 67 -6.25 -9.24 10.32
C CYS A 67 -7.52 -10.09 10.25
N VAL A 68 -7.67 -10.92 9.21
CA VAL A 68 -8.77 -11.88 9.10
C VAL A 68 -8.56 -13.03 10.07
N ALA A 69 -7.37 -13.63 10.09
CA ALA A 69 -7.04 -14.73 10.98
C ALA A 69 -7.16 -14.38 12.47
N ALA A 70 -6.90 -13.12 12.81
CA ALA A 70 -6.97 -12.64 14.20
C ALA A 70 -8.37 -12.18 14.63
N CYS A 71 -9.37 -12.18 13.74
CA CYS A 71 -10.70 -11.69 14.07
C CYS A 71 -11.55 -12.78 14.74
N PRO A 72 -11.89 -12.66 16.04
CA PRO A 72 -12.60 -13.72 16.75
C PRO A 72 -14.07 -13.86 16.32
N THR A 73 -14.68 -12.80 15.78
CA THR A 73 -16.09 -12.78 15.38
C THR A 73 -16.28 -12.99 13.87
N GLY A 74 -15.19 -13.14 13.10
CA GLY A 74 -15.28 -13.21 11.65
C GLY A 74 -15.71 -11.90 10.96
N ALA A 75 -15.72 -10.78 11.68
CA ALA A 75 -16.07 -9.48 11.10
C ALA A 75 -15.09 -9.03 10.01
N MET A 76 -13.82 -9.40 10.14
CA MET A 76 -12.81 -9.14 9.10
C MET A 76 -12.85 -10.29 8.10
N GLN A 77 -13.19 -9.98 6.85
CA GLN A 77 -13.43 -11.00 5.83
C GLN A 77 -12.59 -10.73 4.58
N LYS A 78 -12.32 -11.80 3.81
CA LYS A 78 -11.74 -11.74 2.47
C LYS A 78 -12.77 -12.21 1.45
N ARG A 79 -13.11 -11.34 0.52
CA ARG A 79 -14.12 -11.60 -0.51
C ARG A 79 -13.63 -12.65 -1.50
N ALA A 80 -14.42 -13.70 -1.73
CA ALA A 80 -13.99 -14.84 -2.55
C ALA A 80 -13.81 -14.47 -4.03
N LYS A 81 -14.66 -13.57 -4.56
CA LYS A 81 -14.69 -13.23 -6.00
C LYS A 81 -13.43 -12.49 -6.49
N ASP A 82 -12.78 -11.70 -5.63
CA ASP A 82 -11.67 -10.81 -6.03
C ASP A 82 -10.60 -10.60 -4.95
N GLY A 83 -10.73 -11.27 -3.81
CA GLY A 83 -9.75 -11.23 -2.74
C GLY A 83 -9.70 -9.90 -1.98
N ILE A 84 -10.66 -9.01 -2.14
CA ILE A 84 -10.73 -7.78 -1.36
C ILE A 84 -11.00 -8.12 0.11
N VAL A 85 -10.16 -7.59 1.01
CA VAL A 85 -10.36 -7.74 2.46
C VAL A 85 -11.17 -6.54 2.96
N PHE A 86 -12.22 -6.79 3.71
CA PHE A 86 -13.13 -5.77 4.22
C PHE A 86 -13.56 -6.06 5.66
N VAL A 87 -14.27 -5.14 6.27
CA VAL A 87 -14.88 -5.30 7.61
C VAL A 87 -16.38 -5.33 7.45
N ASP A 88 -17.00 -6.39 7.99
CA ASP A 88 -18.44 -6.38 8.26
C ASP A 88 -18.68 -5.72 9.62
N GLU A 89 -19.18 -4.50 9.59
CA GLU A 89 -19.40 -3.72 10.81
C GLU A 89 -20.49 -4.34 11.69
N THR A 90 -21.40 -5.15 11.15
CA THR A 90 -22.46 -5.78 11.94
C THR A 90 -21.90 -6.85 12.89
N LEU A 91 -20.85 -7.55 12.47
CA LEU A 91 -20.18 -8.57 13.27
C LEU A 91 -19.04 -8.03 14.14
N CYS A 92 -18.65 -6.76 13.95
CA CYS A 92 -17.51 -6.19 14.65
C CYS A 92 -17.86 -5.81 16.09
N VAL A 93 -17.17 -6.42 17.06
CA VAL A 93 -17.31 -6.15 18.50
C VAL A 93 -16.26 -5.17 19.06
N GLY A 94 -15.45 -4.57 18.19
CA GLY A 94 -14.48 -3.55 18.60
C GLY A 94 -13.27 -4.04 19.39
N CYS A 95 -12.94 -5.32 19.36
CA CYS A 95 -11.85 -5.92 20.16
C CYS A 95 -10.43 -5.47 19.76
N LYS A 96 -10.25 -4.78 18.63
CA LYS A 96 -8.99 -4.23 18.10
C LYS A 96 -7.91 -5.29 17.76
N ALA A 97 -8.23 -6.58 17.77
CA ALA A 97 -7.26 -7.64 17.45
C ALA A 97 -6.67 -7.48 16.04
N CYS A 98 -7.50 -7.11 15.05
CA CYS A 98 -7.08 -6.87 13.67
C CYS A 98 -6.04 -5.74 13.53
N MET A 99 -6.08 -4.71 14.39
CA MET A 99 -5.11 -3.61 14.38
C MET A 99 -3.74 -4.09 14.87
N ARG A 100 -3.73 -4.91 15.93
CA ARG A 100 -2.48 -5.47 16.49
C ARG A 100 -1.84 -6.50 15.57
N ALA A 101 -2.67 -7.26 14.84
CA ALA A 101 -2.21 -8.29 13.92
C ALA A 101 -1.67 -7.75 12.59
N CYS A 102 -2.04 -6.53 12.19
CA CYS A 102 -1.64 -5.98 10.91
C CYS A 102 -0.27 -5.30 10.99
N PRO A 103 0.78 -5.81 10.29
CA PRO A 103 2.10 -5.19 10.34
C PRO A 103 2.16 -3.83 9.64
N TRP A 104 1.18 -3.53 8.79
CA TRP A 104 1.09 -2.28 8.03
C TRP A 104 0.23 -1.21 8.70
N GLY A 105 -0.44 -1.53 9.82
CA GLY A 105 -1.35 -0.63 10.52
C GLY A 105 -2.57 -0.21 9.68
N ALA A 106 -3.00 -1.04 8.72
CA ALA A 106 -4.09 -0.68 7.81
C ALA A 106 -5.49 -0.60 8.49
N PRO A 107 -5.89 -1.52 9.40
CA PRO A 107 -7.12 -1.35 10.15
C PRO A 107 -7.02 -0.17 11.11
N GLN A 108 -8.06 0.68 11.13
CA GLN A 108 -8.16 1.86 11.96
C GLN A 108 -9.38 1.75 12.89
N TRP A 109 -9.41 2.58 13.91
CA TRP A 109 -10.50 2.67 14.86
C TRP A 109 -11.43 3.82 14.52
N ASN A 110 -12.74 3.54 14.43
CA ASN A 110 -13.74 4.57 14.32
C ASN A 110 -14.29 4.88 15.74
N PRO A 111 -14.03 6.06 16.30
CA PRO A 111 -14.46 6.41 17.65
C PRO A 111 -15.98 6.59 17.77
N GLU A 112 -16.68 6.96 16.70
CA GLU A 112 -18.11 7.17 16.71
C GLU A 112 -18.90 5.87 16.76
N THR A 113 -18.45 4.85 15.98
CA THR A 113 -19.14 3.56 15.93
C THR A 113 -18.58 2.53 16.91
N GLY A 114 -17.38 2.78 17.47
CA GLY A 114 -16.70 1.80 18.32
C GLY A 114 -16.27 0.55 17.55
N LYS A 115 -16.03 0.65 16.24
CA LYS A 115 -15.73 -0.48 15.38
C LYS A 115 -14.44 -0.26 14.57
N ALA A 116 -13.88 -1.35 14.07
CA ALA A 116 -12.75 -1.28 13.15
C ALA A 116 -13.22 -0.86 11.75
N VAL A 117 -12.43 0.00 11.11
CA VAL A 117 -12.61 0.40 9.72
C VAL A 117 -11.29 0.19 8.96
N LYS A 118 -11.34 -0.11 7.68
CA LYS A 118 -10.14 -0.24 6.86
C LYS A 118 -10.43 0.02 5.38
N CYS A 119 -9.37 0.24 4.61
CA CYS A 119 -9.47 0.32 3.16
C CYS A 119 -10.05 -1.00 2.60
N ASP A 120 -11.08 -0.89 1.79
CA ASP A 120 -11.77 -1.98 1.10
C ASP A 120 -11.68 -1.81 -0.42
N TYR A 121 -10.66 -1.07 -0.92
CA TYR A 121 -10.53 -0.63 -2.31
C TYR A 121 -11.77 0.10 -2.85
N CYS A 122 -12.61 0.66 -1.98
CA CYS A 122 -13.92 1.20 -2.32
C CYS A 122 -14.74 0.16 -3.11
N MET A 123 -14.97 -1.02 -2.51
CA MET A 123 -15.59 -2.18 -3.18
C MET A 123 -16.93 -1.85 -3.81
N ASP A 124 -17.70 -0.94 -3.23
CA ASP A 124 -18.92 -0.36 -3.77
C ASP A 124 -18.70 0.28 -5.16
N ARG A 125 -17.62 1.04 -5.31
CA ARG A 125 -17.24 1.67 -6.58
C ARG A 125 -16.69 0.65 -7.57
N VAL A 126 -15.85 -0.27 -7.09
CA VAL A 126 -15.25 -1.34 -7.93
C VAL A 126 -16.34 -2.24 -8.49
N ASP A 127 -17.35 -2.58 -7.70
CA ASP A 127 -18.50 -3.37 -8.15
C ASP A 127 -19.36 -2.63 -9.19
N ALA A 128 -19.34 -1.29 -9.17
CA ALA A 128 -19.94 -0.45 -10.18
C ALA A 128 -19.02 -0.15 -11.39
N GLY A 129 -17.88 -0.86 -11.53
CA GLY A 129 -16.90 -0.67 -12.60
C GLY A 129 -16.06 0.61 -12.48
N LEU A 130 -16.11 1.30 -11.35
CA LEU A 130 -15.40 2.55 -11.12
C LEU A 130 -14.09 2.27 -10.35
N LYS A 131 -13.09 3.14 -10.52
CA LYS A 131 -11.86 3.09 -9.74
C LYS A 131 -12.07 3.61 -8.30
N PRO A 132 -11.24 3.17 -7.32
CA PRO A 132 -11.23 3.73 -5.97
C PRO A 132 -11.13 5.24 -5.94
N ALA A 133 -11.76 5.89 -4.96
CA ALA A 133 -11.81 7.34 -4.86
C ALA A 133 -10.42 8.00 -4.83
N CYS A 134 -9.48 7.42 -4.07
CA CYS A 134 -8.09 7.92 -4.00
C CYS A 134 -7.39 7.91 -5.36
N VAL A 135 -7.65 6.90 -6.20
CA VAL A 135 -7.07 6.80 -7.56
C VAL A 135 -7.71 7.83 -8.49
N THR A 136 -9.06 7.90 -8.47
CA THR A 136 -9.81 8.81 -9.35
C THR A 136 -9.45 10.29 -9.11
N LYS A 137 -9.13 10.63 -7.87
CA LYS A 137 -8.87 12.02 -7.45
C LYS A 137 -7.39 12.32 -7.22
N CYS A 138 -6.50 11.46 -7.69
CA CYS A 138 -5.07 11.73 -7.67
C CYS A 138 -4.72 12.79 -8.72
N VAL A 139 -4.28 13.97 -8.26
CA VAL A 139 -4.00 15.14 -9.11
C VAL A 139 -2.89 14.87 -10.13
N THR A 140 -1.85 14.15 -9.71
CA THR A 140 -0.69 13.83 -10.57
C THR A 140 -0.83 12.48 -11.28
N HIS A 141 -1.96 11.80 -11.13
CA HIS A 141 -2.19 10.45 -11.67
C HIS A 141 -1.08 9.46 -11.31
N CYS A 142 -0.49 9.59 -10.12
CA CYS A 142 0.54 8.69 -9.62
C CYS A 142 0.00 7.40 -9.00
N LEU A 143 -1.31 7.32 -8.76
CA LEU A 143 -1.98 6.12 -8.25
C LEU A 143 -2.66 5.38 -9.39
N HIS A 144 -2.35 4.10 -9.51
CA HIS A 144 -2.93 3.21 -10.51
C HIS A 144 -3.64 2.05 -9.80
N PHE A 145 -4.78 1.64 -10.32
CA PHE A 145 -5.57 0.52 -9.77
C PHE A 145 -6.04 -0.39 -10.90
N GLY A 146 -5.89 -1.68 -10.72
CA GLY A 146 -6.32 -2.68 -11.69
C GLY A 146 -5.67 -4.04 -11.47
N GLN A 147 -5.81 -4.91 -12.45
CA GLN A 147 -5.18 -6.23 -12.45
C GLN A 147 -3.64 -6.11 -12.59
N PRO A 148 -2.87 -7.12 -12.11
CA PRO A 148 -1.41 -7.13 -12.17
C PRO A 148 -0.84 -6.87 -13.57
N ALA A 149 -1.41 -7.47 -14.60
CA ALA A 149 -0.97 -7.31 -15.98
C ALA A 149 -1.03 -5.84 -16.42
N ALA A 150 -2.15 -5.15 -16.18
CA ALA A 150 -2.30 -3.74 -16.51
C ALA A 150 -1.30 -2.84 -15.77
N MET A 151 -0.91 -3.22 -14.55
CA MET A 151 0.11 -2.48 -13.80
C MET A 151 1.51 -2.66 -14.38
N VAL A 152 1.82 -3.86 -14.86
CA VAL A 152 3.09 -4.14 -15.57
C VAL A 152 3.18 -3.34 -16.85
N ASP A 153 2.12 -3.30 -17.63
CA ASP A 153 2.08 -2.56 -18.90
C ASP A 153 2.23 -1.05 -18.70
N ALA A 154 1.56 -0.48 -17.69
CA ALA A 154 1.73 0.93 -17.34
C ALA A 154 3.19 1.27 -16.95
N ARG A 155 3.89 0.35 -16.28
CA ARG A 155 5.33 0.51 -15.97
C ARG A 155 6.21 0.42 -17.21
N ARG A 156 5.93 -0.52 -18.12
CA ARG A 156 6.64 -0.68 -19.40
C ARG A 156 6.48 0.56 -20.28
N GLU A 157 5.26 1.05 -20.44
CA GLU A 157 5.01 2.30 -21.18
C GLU A 157 5.79 3.49 -20.62
N ARG A 158 5.76 3.65 -19.30
CA ARG A 158 6.51 4.72 -18.65
C ARG A 158 8.00 4.60 -18.92
N HIS A 159 8.56 3.40 -18.81
CA HIS A 159 9.97 3.16 -19.07
C HIS A 159 10.31 3.45 -20.54
N ALA A 160 9.49 2.98 -21.46
CA ALA A 160 9.67 3.24 -22.88
C ALA A 160 9.64 4.75 -23.21
N LYS A 161 8.71 5.50 -22.62
CA LYS A 161 8.65 6.96 -22.76
C LYS A 161 9.89 7.66 -22.20
N ALA A 162 10.39 7.19 -21.06
CA ALA A 162 11.63 7.73 -20.48
C ALA A 162 12.85 7.44 -21.35
N MET A 163 12.95 6.24 -21.90
CA MET A 163 14.01 5.88 -22.85
C MET A 163 13.95 6.72 -24.13
N ALA A 164 12.77 6.88 -24.69
CA ALA A 164 12.57 7.69 -25.90
C ALA A 164 12.92 9.17 -25.69
N ALA A 165 12.69 9.71 -24.48
CA ALA A 165 13.01 11.08 -24.15
C ALA A 165 14.52 11.36 -23.99
N VAL A 166 15.31 10.33 -23.68
CA VAL A 166 16.79 10.45 -23.52
C VAL A 166 17.54 10.16 -24.83
N GLY A 167 16.83 9.76 -25.89
CA GLY A 167 17.46 9.21 -27.09
C GLY A 167 17.95 7.77 -26.87
N TRP A 168 18.11 7.00 -27.93
CA TRP A 168 18.45 5.57 -27.87
C TRP A 168 19.91 5.26 -27.45
N GLU A 169 20.64 6.23 -26.94
CA GLU A 169 21.99 6.02 -26.38
C GLU A 169 22.01 5.50 -24.94
N VAL A 170 20.94 4.92 -24.49
CA VAL A 170 20.99 4.16 -23.23
C VAL A 170 21.74 2.86 -23.50
N THR A 171 23.06 2.93 -23.42
CA THR A 171 23.87 1.74 -23.17
C THR A 171 23.21 1.02 -21.99
N LEU A 172 22.72 -0.20 -22.23
CA LEU A 172 22.25 -1.06 -21.16
C LEU A 172 23.37 -1.16 -20.13
N ARG A 173 23.36 -0.31 -19.12
CA ARG A 173 24.24 -0.51 -17.97
C ARG A 173 23.84 -1.84 -17.39
N GLN A 174 24.68 -2.83 -17.64
CA GLN A 174 24.53 -4.11 -16.97
C GLN A 174 24.37 -3.80 -15.47
N PRO A 175 23.39 -4.39 -14.79
CA PRO A 175 23.31 -4.23 -13.36
C PRO A 175 24.67 -4.55 -12.77
N ALA A 176 25.16 -3.71 -11.87
CA ALA A 176 26.43 -3.96 -11.20
C ALA A 176 26.41 -5.42 -10.69
N PRO A 177 27.50 -6.17 -10.89
CA PRO A 177 27.55 -7.57 -10.48
C PRO A 177 27.10 -7.65 -9.02
N VAL A 178 26.10 -8.49 -8.79
CA VAL A 178 25.59 -8.74 -7.44
C VAL A 178 26.76 -9.24 -6.62
N GLN A 179 27.27 -8.41 -5.72
CA GLN A 179 28.32 -8.84 -4.81
C GLN A 179 27.77 -10.03 -4.01
N PRO A 180 28.50 -11.16 -3.97
CA PRO A 180 28.05 -12.30 -3.19
C PRO A 180 27.86 -11.86 -1.74
N GLN A 181 26.64 -12.03 -1.26
CA GLN A 181 26.32 -11.70 0.14
C GLN A 181 27.29 -12.43 1.04
N ALA A 182 28.02 -11.69 1.89
CA ALA A 182 28.92 -12.27 2.86
C ALA A 182 28.19 -13.34 3.67
N LYS A 183 28.69 -14.56 3.68
CA LYS A 183 28.11 -15.66 4.47
C LYS A 183 27.93 -15.20 5.91
N PRO A 184 26.78 -15.45 6.54
CA PRO A 184 26.55 -15.05 7.93
C PRO A 184 27.65 -15.64 8.81
N ARG A 185 28.38 -14.79 9.52
CA ARG A 185 29.40 -15.23 10.48
C ARG A 185 28.75 -16.18 11.49
N LYS A 186 29.19 -17.45 11.51
CA LYS A 186 28.78 -18.41 12.52
C LYS A 186 29.07 -17.80 13.89
N LYS A 187 28.04 -17.58 14.69
CA LYS A 187 28.21 -17.17 16.10
C LYS A 187 29.03 -18.25 16.82
N ARG A 188 30.20 -17.92 17.33
CA ARG A 188 30.96 -18.79 18.21
C ARG A 188 30.07 -19.12 19.41
N ALA A 189 29.83 -20.40 19.62
CA ALA A 189 29.17 -20.87 20.81
C ALA A 189 30.01 -20.42 22.05
N LYS A 190 29.42 -19.64 22.95
CA LYS A 190 30.01 -19.34 24.22
C LYS A 190 29.97 -20.62 25.06
N THR A 191 31.10 -21.26 25.25
CA THR A 191 31.26 -22.31 26.29
C THR A 191 30.98 -21.66 27.63
N ARG A 192 30.06 -22.22 28.36
CA ARG A 192 29.75 -21.87 29.75
C ARG A 192 30.90 -22.46 30.61
N PRO A 193 31.51 -21.71 31.50
CA PRO A 193 32.39 -22.32 32.52
C PRO A 193 31.52 -23.00 33.59
N GLU A 194 32.00 -24.13 34.04
CA GLU A 194 31.47 -24.88 35.18
C GLU A 194 31.59 -24.10 36.50
#